data_86acaed91f026b24341817621be1f42e
#
_entry.id   86acaed91f026b24341817621be1f42e
#
_cell.length_a   1.000
_cell.length_b   1.000
_cell.length_c   1.000
_cell.angle_alpha   90.00
_cell.angle_beta   90.00
_cell.angle_gamma   90.00
#
_symmetry.space_group_name_H-M   'P 1'
#
loop_
_entity.id
_entity.type
_entity.pdbx_description
1 polymer ?
#
loop_
_entity_poly.entity_id
_entity_poly.type
_entity_poly.pdbx_seq_one_letter_code
_entity_poly.pdbx_strand_id
1 'polypeptide(L)'
;MQKHARKAVLALVALLIALPLSTANARWLEKKEPNLPFGVYIQGLHGSVVLSLKMDSSGRVTGTNVLRSSGHPALDELARNAAMGWRLSPDSVLPTDISKGRVELVSFKTQERVKSLLPGDRPYWVQMR
;
A
#
# COMPACT_ATOMS: atom_id res chain seq x y z
N MET A 1 44.85 -16.84 -10.46
CA MET A 1 44.55 -15.50 -9.94
C MET A 1 43.27 -14.91 -10.45
N GLN A 2 42.96 -15.01 -11.74
CA GLN A 2 41.71 -14.50 -12.30
C GLN A 2 40.45 -15.18 -11.74
N LYS A 3 40.52 -16.46 -11.39
CA LYS A 3 39.39 -17.20 -10.79
C LYS A 3 39.00 -16.72 -9.41
N HIS A 4 39.95 -16.23 -8.61
CA HIS A 4 39.65 -15.71 -7.27
C HIS A 4 39.00 -14.33 -7.33
N ALA A 5 39.38 -13.48 -8.27
CA ALA A 5 38.76 -12.16 -8.45
C ALA A 5 37.31 -12.27 -8.92
N ARG A 6 37.00 -13.25 -9.80
CA ARG A 6 35.62 -13.49 -10.25
C ARG A 6 34.69 -13.96 -9.12
N LYS A 7 35.18 -14.84 -8.24
CA LYS A 7 34.42 -15.31 -7.09
C LYS A 7 34.13 -14.18 -6.11
N ALA A 8 35.09 -13.30 -5.87
CA ALA A 8 34.90 -12.14 -4.99
C ALA A 8 33.87 -11.15 -5.54
N VAL A 9 33.89 -10.91 -6.86
CA VAL A 9 32.93 -10.03 -7.52
C VAL A 9 31.51 -10.60 -7.45
N LEU A 10 31.35 -11.90 -7.68
CA LEU A 10 30.04 -12.57 -7.58
C LEU A 10 29.48 -12.54 -6.17
N ALA A 11 30.32 -12.71 -5.15
CA ALA A 11 29.90 -12.61 -3.75
C ALA A 11 29.44 -11.21 -3.39
N LEU A 12 30.12 -10.16 -3.90
CA LEU A 12 29.72 -8.77 -3.71
C LEU A 12 28.38 -8.46 -4.38
N VAL A 13 28.15 -8.95 -5.59
CA VAL A 13 26.88 -8.76 -6.30
C VAL A 13 25.73 -9.45 -5.56
N ALA A 14 25.95 -10.66 -5.07
CA ALA A 14 24.94 -11.38 -4.27
C ALA A 14 24.59 -10.63 -2.98
N LEU A 15 25.58 -10.03 -2.31
CA LEU A 15 25.36 -9.23 -1.12
C LEU A 15 24.54 -7.97 -1.41
N LEU A 16 24.81 -7.29 -2.52
CA LEU A 16 24.08 -6.10 -2.96
C LEU A 16 22.62 -6.42 -3.31
N ILE A 17 22.34 -7.58 -3.90
CA ILE A 17 20.99 -8.03 -4.19
C ILE A 17 20.22 -8.37 -2.92
N ALA A 18 20.88 -8.90 -1.90
CA ALA A 18 20.25 -9.24 -0.62
C ALA A 18 19.86 -7.99 0.20
N LEU A 19 20.61 -6.90 0.10
CA LEU A 19 20.34 -5.66 0.83
C LEU A 19 18.96 -5.04 0.54
N PRO A 20 18.51 -4.90 -0.72
CA PRO A 20 17.18 -4.40 -1.02
C PRO A 20 16.05 -5.26 -0.46
N LEU A 21 16.24 -6.58 -0.39
CA LEU A 21 15.24 -7.49 0.16
C LEU A 21 15.10 -7.34 1.67
N SER A 22 16.19 -7.09 2.40
CA SER A 22 16.14 -6.86 3.84
C SER A 22 15.55 -5.50 4.21
N THR A 23 15.66 -4.49 3.34
CA THR A 23 15.07 -3.15 3.55
C THR A 23 13.60 -3.06 3.14
N ALA A 24 13.06 -4.09 2.44
CA ALA A 24 11.66 -4.14 2.03
C ALA A 24 10.70 -4.38 3.19
N ASN A 25 11.18 -4.83 4.35
CA ASN A 25 10.37 -5.12 5.54
C ASN A 25 10.21 -3.89 6.43
N ALA A 26 9.61 -2.82 5.91
CA ALA A 26 9.23 -1.67 6.70
C ALA A 26 8.13 -2.05 7.69
N ARG A 27 8.31 -1.68 8.95
CA ARG A 27 7.35 -1.99 10.00
C ARG A 27 6.37 -0.85 10.19
N TRP A 28 5.12 -1.10 9.84
CA TRP A 28 4.03 -0.19 10.06
C TRP A 28 3.46 -0.35 11.46
N LEU A 29 3.30 0.75 12.18
CA LEU A 29 2.61 0.78 13.48
C LEU A 29 1.10 0.87 13.28
N GLU A 30 0.66 1.69 12.33
CA GLU A 30 -0.73 1.81 11.93
C GLU A 30 -0.80 1.91 10.42
N LYS A 31 -1.56 1.04 9.81
CA LYS A 31 -1.81 1.03 8.37
C LYS A 31 -3.22 0.50 8.10
N LYS A 32 -4.22 1.27 8.50
CA LYS A 32 -5.61 0.90 8.27
C LYS A 32 -5.95 0.99 6.79
N GLU A 33 -6.59 -0.06 6.29
CA GLU A 33 -7.13 -0.06 4.94
C GLU A 33 -8.25 0.97 4.81
N PRO A 34 -8.45 1.55 3.61
CA PRO A 34 -9.54 2.48 3.37
C PRO A 34 -10.90 1.81 3.62
N ASN A 35 -11.78 2.50 4.33
CA ASN A 35 -13.17 2.09 4.43
C ASN A 35 -13.88 2.43 3.12
N LEU A 36 -14.57 1.44 2.55
CA LEU A 36 -15.41 1.67 1.39
C LEU A 36 -16.80 2.11 1.84
N PRO A 37 -17.24 3.36 1.56
CA PRO A 37 -18.64 3.74 1.77
C PRO A 37 -19.56 2.83 0.96
N PHE A 38 -20.73 2.57 1.49
CA PHE A 38 -21.69 1.66 0.86
C PHE A 38 -21.98 2.03 -0.61
N GLY A 39 -22.13 3.33 -0.89
CA GLY A 39 -22.37 3.81 -2.26
C GLY A 39 -21.24 3.49 -3.24
N VAL A 40 -19.98 3.50 -2.78
CA VAL A 40 -18.83 3.10 -3.58
C VAL A 40 -18.76 1.57 -3.70
N TYR A 41 -19.06 0.89 -2.61
CA TYR A 41 -19.05 -0.57 -2.54
C TYR A 41 -20.05 -1.19 -3.54
N ILE A 42 -21.28 -0.69 -3.61
CA ILE A 42 -22.31 -1.23 -4.52
C ILE A 42 -22.02 -0.97 -6.00
N GLN A 43 -21.21 0.04 -6.31
CA GLN A 43 -20.78 0.31 -7.68
C GLN A 43 -19.77 -0.71 -8.19
N GLY A 44 -19.20 -1.52 -7.31
CA GLY A 44 -18.19 -2.52 -7.67
C GLY A 44 -16.89 -1.94 -8.19
N LEU A 45 -16.55 -0.72 -7.78
CA LEU A 45 -15.31 -0.06 -8.20
C LEU A 45 -14.10 -0.83 -7.69
N HIS A 46 -13.13 -1.01 -8.56
CA HIS A 46 -11.87 -1.69 -8.22
C HIS A 46 -10.71 -1.05 -8.96
N GLY A 47 -9.51 -1.31 -8.50
CA GLY A 47 -8.30 -0.78 -9.09
C GLY A 47 -7.22 -0.57 -8.04
N SER A 48 -6.12 0.01 -8.46
CA SER A 48 -4.98 0.27 -7.58
C SER A 48 -4.55 1.72 -7.70
N VAL A 49 -4.20 2.30 -6.57
CA VAL A 49 -3.69 3.67 -6.47
C VAL A 49 -2.25 3.60 -6.01
N VAL A 50 -1.36 4.31 -6.70
CA VAL A 50 0.01 4.50 -6.26
C VAL A 50 0.12 5.88 -5.62
N LEU A 51 0.49 5.90 -4.35
CA LEU A 51 0.62 7.12 -3.55
C LEU A 51 2.09 7.43 -3.26
N SER A 52 2.43 8.70 -3.21
CA SER A 52 3.63 9.18 -2.58
C SER A 52 3.26 9.74 -1.21
N LEU A 53 3.87 9.19 -0.16
CA LEU A 53 3.60 9.57 1.22
C LEU A 53 4.75 10.42 1.74
N LYS A 54 4.48 11.67 2.06
CA LYS A 54 5.42 12.50 2.81
C LYS A 54 5.34 12.12 4.28
N MET A 55 6.49 11.96 4.89
CA MET A 55 6.59 11.55 6.30
C MET A 55 7.50 12.49 7.08
N ASP A 56 7.27 12.56 8.39
CA ASP A 56 8.23 13.14 9.31
C ASP A 56 9.13 12.04 9.94
N SER A 57 10.09 12.46 10.73
CA SER A 57 11.03 11.54 11.39
C SER A 57 10.37 10.59 12.39
N SER A 58 9.16 10.89 12.85
CA SER A 58 8.39 10.02 13.75
C SER A 58 7.62 8.93 13.00
N GLY A 59 7.65 8.94 11.67
CA GLY A 59 6.93 7.99 10.82
C GLY A 59 5.48 8.37 10.54
N ARG A 60 5.05 9.55 10.96
CA ARG A 60 3.71 10.05 10.68
C ARG A 60 3.63 10.55 9.23
N VAL A 61 2.58 10.18 8.53
CA VAL A 61 2.31 10.70 7.19
C VAL A 61 1.79 12.13 7.30
N THR A 62 2.50 13.06 6.69
CA THR A 62 2.18 14.49 6.70
C THR A 62 1.52 14.97 5.42
N GLY A 63 1.61 14.20 4.35
CA GLY A 63 0.97 14.52 3.08
C GLY A 63 0.90 13.31 2.18
N THR A 64 -0.09 13.30 1.30
CA THR A 64 -0.28 12.22 0.32
C THR A 64 -0.47 12.84 -1.06
N ASN A 65 0.13 12.20 -2.06
CA ASN A 65 -0.01 12.60 -3.45
C ASN A 65 -0.24 11.37 -4.32
N VAL A 66 -1.20 11.45 -5.25
CA VAL A 66 -1.49 10.35 -6.17
C VAL A 66 -0.48 10.41 -7.32
N LEU A 67 0.36 9.38 -7.41
CA LEU A 67 1.29 9.22 -8.52
C LEU A 67 0.63 8.50 -9.70
N ARG A 68 -0.25 7.56 -9.40
CA ARG A 68 -1.00 6.81 -10.41
C ARG A 68 -2.41 6.55 -9.89
N SER A 69 -3.39 7.03 -10.65
CA SER A 69 -4.81 6.87 -10.32
C SER A 69 -5.28 5.44 -10.56
N SER A 70 -6.26 5.02 -9.78
CA SER A 70 -7.03 3.79 -10.02
C SER A 70 -7.91 3.87 -11.27
N GLY A 71 -8.11 5.06 -11.81
CA GLY A 71 -9.13 5.34 -12.82
C GLY A 71 -10.46 5.79 -12.23
N HIS A 72 -10.58 5.77 -10.90
CA HIS A 72 -11.80 6.16 -10.18
C HIS A 72 -11.45 7.19 -9.10
N PRO A 73 -11.85 8.46 -9.28
CA PRO A 73 -11.53 9.52 -8.29
C PRO A 73 -11.99 9.19 -6.87
N ALA A 74 -13.11 8.46 -6.73
CA ALA A 74 -13.62 8.06 -5.43
C ALA A 74 -12.65 7.12 -4.70
N LEU A 75 -12.04 6.16 -5.41
CA LEU A 75 -11.04 5.26 -4.83
C LEU A 75 -9.74 5.98 -4.51
N ASP A 76 -9.32 6.89 -5.38
CA ASP A 76 -8.11 7.68 -5.17
C ASP A 76 -8.22 8.52 -3.89
N GLU A 77 -9.36 9.16 -3.67
CA GLU A 77 -9.61 9.96 -2.47
C GLU A 77 -9.66 9.10 -1.20
N LEU A 78 -10.30 7.95 -1.27
CA LEU A 78 -10.34 7.00 -0.15
C LEU A 78 -8.93 6.54 0.23
N ALA A 79 -8.09 6.25 -0.75
CA ALA A 79 -6.70 5.85 -0.52
C ALA A 79 -5.89 6.97 0.15
N ARG A 80 -6.02 8.21 -0.35
CA ARG A 80 -5.34 9.37 0.21
C ARG A 80 -5.74 9.61 1.66
N ASN A 81 -7.03 9.61 1.94
CA ASN A 81 -7.57 9.85 3.29
C ASN A 81 -7.14 8.76 4.27
N ALA A 82 -7.16 7.50 3.85
CA ALA A 82 -6.69 6.40 4.69
C ALA A 82 -5.20 6.54 5.02
N ALA A 83 -4.39 6.87 4.02
CA ALA A 83 -2.94 7.00 4.17
C ALA A 83 -2.54 8.15 5.10
N MET A 84 -3.34 9.19 5.22
CA MET A 84 -3.09 10.28 6.15
C MET A 84 -3.10 9.85 7.62
N GLY A 85 -3.75 8.73 7.93
CA GLY A 85 -3.75 8.14 9.27
C GLY A 85 -2.68 7.07 9.49
N TRP A 86 -1.87 6.77 8.49
CA TRP A 86 -0.86 5.74 8.61
C TRP A 86 0.37 6.23 9.39
N ARG A 87 1.00 5.30 10.07
CA ARG A 87 2.20 5.57 10.84
C ARG A 87 3.22 4.46 10.69
N LEU A 88 4.38 4.83 10.18
CA LEU A 88 5.52 3.94 10.07
C LEU A 88 6.30 3.96 11.38
N SER A 89 6.92 2.83 11.74
CA SER A 89 7.84 2.80 12.88
C SER A 89 8.99 3.79 12.62
N PRO A 90 9.37 4.63 13.62
CA PRO A 90 10.49 5.55 13.44
C PRO A 90 11.79 4.87 12.98
N ASP A 91 12.01 3.62 13.41
CA ASP A 91 13.19 2.83 13.02
C ASP A 91 13.18 2.44 11.54
N SER A 92 12.02 2.46 10.90
CA SER A 92 11.83 2.08 9.50
C SER A 92 11.83 3.29 8.57
N VAL A 93 11.82 4.51 9.10
CA VAL A 93 11.82 5.74 8.30
C VAL A 93 13.19 5.94 7.67
N LEU A 94 13.22 6.03 6.35
CA LEU A 94 14.44 6.32 5.59
C LEU A 94 14.56 7.83 5.33
N PRO A 95 15.78 8.36 5.18
CA PRO A 95 15.96 9.77 4.81
C PRO A 95 15.22 10.15 3.53
N THR A 96 15.13 9.22 2.57
CA THR A 96 14.40 9.41 1.31
C THR A 96 12.88 9.49 1.52
N ASP A 97 12.35 8.83 2.56
CA ASP A 97 10.93 8.93 2.89
C ASP A 97 10.56 10.35 3.32
N ILE A 98 11.49 11.05 3.97
CA ILE A 98 11.30 12.43 4.42
C ILE A 98 11.52 13.41 3.26
N SER A 99 12.56 13.22 2.47
CA SER A 99 12.96 14.17 1.42
C SER A 99 12.13 14.04 0.14
N LYS A 100 11.84 12.81 -0.30
CA LYS A 100 11.15 12.52 -1.56
C LYS A 100 9.77 11.95 -1.38
N GLY A 101 9.49 11.35 -0.22
CA GLY A 101 8.28 10.60 0.05
C GLY A 101 8.44 9.12 -0.23
N ARG A 102 7.56 8.35 0.38
CA ARG A 102 7.52 6.89 0.25
C ARG A 102 6.43 6.49 -0.71
N VAL A 103 6.76 5.61 -1.65
CA VAL A 103 5.78 5.11 -2.63
C VAL A 103 5.08 3.88 -2.05
N GLU A 104 3.76 3.93 -2.01
CA GLU A 104 2.92 2.83 -1.54
C GLU A 104 1.79 2.54 -2.52
N LEU A 105 1.46 1.26 -2.66
CA LEU A 105 0.37 0.78 -3.49
C LEU A 105 -0.83 0.47 -2.62
N VAL A 106 -1.99 1.04 -2.95
CA VAL A 106 -3.26 0.72 -2.32
C VAL A 106 -4.14 0.02 -3.35
N SER A 107 -4.50 -1.21 -3.09
CA SER A 107 -5.32 -2.01 -4.00
C SER A 107 -6.74 -2.16 -3.46
N PHE A 108 -7.71 -1.84 -4.33
CA PHE A 108 -9.13 -2.12 -4.10
C PHE A 108 -9.50 -3.32 -4.96
N LYS A 109 -9.68 -4.46 -4.31
CA LYS A 109 -9.96 -5.71 -5.01
C LYS A 109 -11.41 -5.74 -5.50
N THR A 110 -11.62 -6.47 -6.60
CA THR A 110 -12.95 -6.75 -7.08
C THR A 110 -13.80 -7.39 -5.99
N GLN A 111 -15.00 -6.91 -5.86
CA GLN A 111 -15.92 -7.25 -4.78
C GLN A 111 -16.49 -8.65 -4.98
N GLU A 112 -15.77 -9.68 -4.62
CA GLU A 112 -16.33 -11.03 -4.59
C GLU A 112 -17.54 -11.13 -3.66
N ARG A 113 -17.55 -10.29 -2.62
CA ARG A 113 -18.68 -10.20 -1.70
C ARG A 113 -19.98 -9.76 -2.34
N VAL A 114 -19.92 -8.98 -3.43
CA VAL A 114 -21.12 -8.60 -4.17
C VAL A 114 -21.70 -9.81 -4.91
N LYS A 115 -20.85 -10.73 -5.38
CA LYS A 115 -21.30 -11.98 -5.96
C LYS A 115 -22.00 -12.88 -4.94
N SER A 116 -21.53 -12.86 -3.69
CA SER A 116 -22.14 -13.61 -2.60
C SER A 116 -23.46 -13.01 -2.11
N LEU A 117 -23.74 -11.77 -2.49
CA LEU A 117 -25.02 -11.13 -2.20
C LEU A 117 -26.11 -11.38 -3.26
N LEU A 118 -25.78 -12.12 -4.33
CA LEU A 118 -26.72 -12.53 -5.34
C LEU A 118 -27.60 -13.71 -4.84
N PRO A 119 -28.71 -14.02 -5.51
CA PRO A 119 -29.83 -14.78 -4.91
C PRO A 119 -29.38 -16.08 -4.22
N GLY A 120 -29.66 -16.20 -2.93
CA GLY A 120 -29.27 -17.30 -2.06
C GLY A 120 -28.45 -16.89 -0.85
N ASP A 121 -27.58 -15.88 -1.00
CA ASP A 121 -26.68 -15.41 0.06
C ASP A 121 -26.99 -13.99 0.53
N ARG A 122 -28.27 -13.70 0.71
CA ARG A 122 -28.69 -12.39 1.20
C ARG A 122 -28.27 -12.22 2.65
N PRO A 123 -27.62 -11.09 3.00
CA PRO A 123 -27.36 -10.83 4.40
C PRO A 123 -28.67 -10.79 5.16
N TYR A 124 -28.64 -11.29 6.39
CA TYR A 124 -29.84 -11.46 7.24
C TYR A 124 -30.66 -10.16 7.40
N TRP A 125 -30.03 -9.00 7.32
CA TRP A 125 -30.73 -7.73 7.44
C TRP A 125 -31.63 -7.41 6.25
N VAL A 126 -31.37 -7.99 5.09
CA VAL A 126 -32.23 -7.89 3.92
C VAL A 126 -33.47 -8.76 4.11
N GLN A 127 -33.38 -9.82 4.89
CA GLN A 127 -34.50 -10.73 5.16
C GLN A 127 -35.47 -10.17 6.20
N MET A 128 -35.10 -9.12 6.92
CA MET A 128 -35.92 -8.47 7.94
C MET A 128 -36.96 -7.48 7.38
N ARG A 129 -37.09 -7.37 6.09
CA ARG A 129 -38.08 -6.50 5.46
C ARG A 129 -39.43 -7.21 5.27
#